data_bf5f212eb59860002628f963c95874ca
#
_entry.id   bf5f212eb59860002628f963c95874ca
#
_cell.length_a   1.000
_cell.length_b   1.000
_cell.length_c   1.000
_cell.angle_alpha   90.00
_cell.angle_beta   90.00
_cell.angle_gamma   90.00
#
_symmetry.space_group_name_H-M   'P 1'
#
loop_
_entity.id
_entity.type
_entity.pdbx_description
1 polymer ?
#
loop_
_entity_poly.entity_id
_entity_poly.type
_entity_poly.pdbx_seq_one_letter_code
_entity_poly.pdbx_strand_id
1 'polypeptide(L)'
;MPTRTANTNWTGSLQQGSGQVEMTSSGIGTYDVSFPKRAADDADGTTSPEELIAAAHSACYAMSLSAEVSRAGGTPRTLAVKADVSLGADPAGGFRLTGIALTVSGDVDGLDAAGFEAAAEAAKVGCPVSKALTGVEITLDAALES
;
A
#
# COMPACT_ATOMS: atom_id res chain seq x y z
N MET A 1 -10.16 12.52 17.05
CA MET A 1 -9.37 11.72 16.09
C MET A 1 -10.29 11.15 15.02
N PRO A 2 -9.95 11.25 13.74
CA PRO A 2 -10.85 10.77 12.70
C PRO A 2 -10.88 9.25 12.63
N THR A 3 -12.06 8.71 12.33
CA THR A 3 -12.28 7.31 12.00
C THR A 3 -12.79 7.23 10.57
N ARG A 4 -12.33 6.26 9.82
CA ARG A 4 -12.79 6.00 8.45
C ARG A 4 -13.31 4.57 8.37
N THR A 5 -14.39 4.38 7.63
CA THR A 5 -15.14 3.12 7.58
C THR A 5 -15.27 2.64 6.15
N ALA A 6 -15.09 1.35 5.96
CA ALA A 6 -15.46 0.62 4.76
C ALA A 6 -16.28 -0.60 5.20
N ASN A 7 -17.21 -1.02 4.37
CA ASN A 7 -18.07 -2.16 4.64
C ASN A 7 -17.97 -3.18 3.50
N THR A 8 -18.02 -4.45 3.84
CA THR A 8 -18.07 -5.52 2.85
C THR A 8 -19.28 -6.40 3.13
N ASN A 9 -20.08 -6.66 2.09
CA ASN A 9 -21.12 -7.67 2.11
C ASN A 9 -20.64 -8.88 1.31
N TRP A 10 -20.71 -10.06 1.91
CA TRP A 10 -20.31 -11.32 1.29
C TRP A 10 -21.49 -12.26 1.21
N THR A 11 -21.66 -12.95 0.08
CA THR A 11 -22.71 -13.93 -0.14
C THR A 11 -22.10 -15.22 -0.70
N GLY A 12 -22.40 -16.35 -0.07
CA GLY A 12 -22.01 -17.67 -0.54
C GLY A 12 -20.74 -18.22 0.11
N SER A 13 -20.29 -19.34 -0.41
CA SER A 13 -19.07 -20.02 0.07
C SER A 13 -17.81 -19.27 -0.36
N LEU A 14 -16.67 -19.69 0.19
CA LEU A 14 -15.39 -19.09 -0.19
C LEU A 14 -15.11 -19.23 -1.69
N GLN A 15 -15.37 -20.41 -2.25
CA GLN A 15 -15.02 -20.69 -3.65
C GLN A 15 -16.05 -20.20 -4.66
N GLN A 16 -17.33 -20.18 -4.29
CA GLN A 16 -18.42 -19.83 -5.21
C GLN A 16 -19.06 -18.49 -4.88
N GLY A 17 -18.75 -17.93 -3.72
CA GLY A 17 -19.30 -16.68 -3.29
C GLY A 17 -18.58 -15.46 -3.86
N SER A 18 -19.16 -14.32 -3.58
CA SER A 18 -18.62 -13.02 -3.96
C SER A 18 -19.09 -11.95 -3.00
N GLY A 19 -18.42 -10.81 -3.04
CA GLY A 19 -18.78 -9.68 -2.21
C GLY A 19 -18.52 -8.36 -2.90
N GLN A 20 -18.89 -7.31 -2.21
CA GLN A 20 -18.59 -5.94 -2.62
C GLN A 20 -18.10 -5.17 -1.41
N VAL A 21 -16.97 -4.48 -1.58
CA VAL A 21 -16.43 -3.57 -0.59
C VAL A 21 -16.79 -2.15 -0.95
N GLU A 22 -17.41 -1.45 -0.02
CA GLU A 22 -17.82 -0.06 -0.17
C GLU A 22 -16.91 0.84 0.66
N MET A 23 -16.38 1.91 0.05
CA MET A 23 -15.66 2.97 0.73
C MET A 23 -16.67 3.92 1.38
N THR A 24 -17.21 3.52 2.52
CA THR A 24 -18.40 4.13 3.12
C THR A 24 -18.16 5.57 3.57
N SER A 25 -17.02 5.84 4.19
CA SER A 25 -16.73 7.18 4.72
C SER A 25 -16.64 8.25 3.64
N SER A 26 -16.01 7.94 2.52
CA SER A 26 -15.82 8.89 1.42
C SER A 26 -16.92 8.80 0.36
N GLY A 27 -17.55 7.63 0.22
CA GLY A 27 -18.52 7.38 -0.82
C GLY A 27 -17.91 7.31 -2.23
N ILE A 28 -16.60 7.10 -2.34
CA ILE A 28 -15.91 7.17 -3.63
C ILE A 28 -16.14 5.96 -4.52
N GLY A 29 -16.63 4.84 -3.98
CA GLY A 29 -16.92 3.69 -4.82
C GLY A 29 -17.24 2.43 -4.05
N THR A 30 -17.73 1.44 -4.82
CA THR A 30 -18.02 0.07 -4.40
C THR A 30 -17.36 -0.86 -5.39
N TYR A 31 -16.64 -1.88 -4.91
CA TYR A 31 -15.78 -2.72 -5.73
C TYR A 31 -16.03 -4.20 -5.46
N ASP A 32 -16.00 -5.01 -6.51
CA ASP A 32 -16.20 -6.45 -6.42
C ASP A 32 -14.98 -7.15 -5.82
N VAL A 33 -15.22 -8.16 -5.00
CA VAL A 33 -14.21 -9.04 -4.43
C VAL A 33 -14.66 -10.49 -4.51
N SER A 34 -13.73 -11.40 -4.80
CA SER A 34 -13.97 -12.85 -4.73
C SER A 34 -12.68 -13.58 -4.42
N PHE A 35 -12.77 -14.76 -3.82
CA PHE A 35 -11.57 -15.52 -3.48
C PHE A 35 -10.89 -16.10 -4.73
N PRO A 36 -11.61 -16.68 -5.72
CA PRO A 36 -10.94 -17.14 -6.95
C PRO A 36 -10.16 -16.05 -7.68
N LYS A 37 -10.69 -14.83 -7.73
CA LYS A 37 -9.97 -13.69 -8.33
C LYS A 37 -8.82 -13.20 -7.47
N ARG A 38 -8.98 -13.21 -6.15
CA ARG A 38 -7.89 -12.89 -5.22
C ARG A 38 -6.68 -13.80 -5.41
N ALA A 39 -6.91 -15.08 -5.68
CA ALA A 39 -5.88 -16.09 -5.84
C ALA A 39 -5.38 -16.22 -7.28
N ALA A 40 -5.99 -15.55 -8.25
CA ALA A 40 -5.62 -15.61 -9.66
C ALA A 40 -4.47 -14.65 -9.98
N ASP A 41 -3.73 -14.95 -11.05
CA ASP A 41 -2.66 -14.06 -11.54
C ASP A 41 -3.20 -12.75 -12.10
N ASP A 42 -4.40 -12.78 -12.69
CA ASP A 42 -5.06 -11.62 -13.26
C ASP A 42 -6.28 -11.23 -12.41
N ALA A 43 -6.31 -9.98 -11.96
CA ALA A 43 -7.42 -9.44 -11.17
C ALA A 43 -8.71 -9.29 -11.97
N ASP A 44 -8.63 -9.02 -13.27
CA ASP A 44 -9.75 -8.98 -14.20
C ASP A 44 -10.94 -8.13 -13.68
N GLY A 45 -10.63 -6.88 -13.29
CA GLY A 45 -11.64 -5.93 -12.82
C GLY A 45 -12.17 -6.13 -11.41
N THR A 46 -11.62 -7.10 -10.67
CA THR A 46 -11.98 -7.40 -9.28
C THR A 46 -10.84 -6.98 -8.37
N THR A 47 -11.13 -6.23 -7.31
CA THR A 47 -10.11 -5.88 -6.33
C THR A 47 -9.87 -7.00 -5.33
N SER A 48 -8.96 -6.77 -4.39
CA SER A 48 -8.55 -7.74 -3.38
C SER A 48 -8.10 -7.03 -2.12
N PRO A 49 -8.06 -7.73 -0.97
CA PRO A 49 -7.45 -7.16 0.24
C PRO A 49 -6.01 -6.70 0.01
N GLU A 50 -5.24 -7.41 -0.81
CA GLU A 50 -3.86 -7.06 -1.13
C GLU A 50 -3.77 -5.74 -1.88
N GLU A 51 -4.62 -5.53 -2.89
CA GLU A 51 -4.67 -4.26 -3.62
C GLU A 51 -5.14 -3.11 -2.75
N LEU A 52 -6.12 -3.34 -1.87
CA LEU A 52 -6.61 -2.32 -0.93
C LEU A 52 -5.52 -1.92 0.07
N ILE A 53 -4.73 -2.89 0.55
CA ILE A 53 -3.56 -2.61 1.40
C ILE A 53 -2.50 -1.84 0.61
N ALA A 54 -2.23 -2.24 -0.63
CA ALA A 54 -1.28 -1.54 -1.50
C ALA A 54 -1.71 -0.08 -1.73
N ALA A 55 -3.00 0.15 -1.97
CA ALA A 55 -3.55 1.49 -2.12
C ALA A 55 -3.35 2.34 -0.85
N ALA A 56 -3.70 1.77 0.30
CA ALA A 56 -3.52 2.44 1.59
C ALA A 56 -2.05 2.73 1.88
N HIS A 57 -1.17 1.73 1.66
CA HIS A 57 0.24 1.85 1.97
C HIS A 57 0.96 2.84 1.05
N SER A 58 0.71 2.79 -0.26
CA SER A 58 1.32 3.72 -1.21
C SER A 58 0.89 5.16 -0.93
N ALA A 59 -0.37 5.39 -0.61
CA ALA A 59 -0.89 6.72 -0.28
C ALA A 59 -0.28 7.26 1.03
N CYS A 60 -0.27 6.46 2.07
CA CYS A 60 0.29 6.86 3.37
C CYS A 60 1.80 7.08 3.28
N TYR A 61 2.51 6.21 2.58
CA TYR A 61 3.95 6.33 2.38
C TYR A 61 4.30 7.62 1.62
N ALA A 62 3.57 7.93 0.56
CA ALA A 62 3.78 9.16 -0.21
C ALA A 62 3.65 10.42 0.66
N MET A 63 2.63 10.46 1.53
CA MET A 63 2.45 11.57 2.48
C MET A 63 3.58 11.64 3.49
N SER A 64 4.00 10.50 4.04
CA SER A 64 5.11 10.42 4.98
C SER A 64 6.43 10.85 4.33
N LEU A 65 6.68 10.40 3.11
CA LEU A 65 7.89 10.77 2.37
C LEU A 65 7.92 12.27 2.05
N SER A 66 6.79 12.84 1.66
CA SER A 66 6.68 14.29 1.44
C SER A 66 7.09 15.07 2.70
N ALA A 67 6.64 14.63 3.87
CA ALA A 67 7.01 15.24 5.14
C ALA A 67 8.51 15.07 5.46
N GLU A 68 9.07 13.87 5.24
CA GLU A 68 10.49 13.61 5.51
C GLU A 68 11.41 14.39 4.57
N VAL A 69 11.05 14.50 3.29
CA VAL A 69 11.78 15.33 2.32
C VAL A 69 11.80 16.78 2.77
N SER A 70 10.66 17.31 3.18
CA SER A 70 10.57 18.70 3.67
C SER A 70 11.38 18.89 4.96
N ARG A 71 11.34 17.92 5.87
CA ARG A 71 12.12 17.97 7.10
C ARG A 71 13.62 17.93 6.86
N ALA A 72 14.05 17.25 5.79
CA ALA A 72 15.44 17.19 5.37
C ALA A 72 15.91 18.45 4.59
N GLY A 73 15.04 19.42 4.39
CA GLY A 73 15.33 20.67 3.69
C GLY A 73 15.07 20.66 2.19
N GLY A 74 14.48 19.59 1.67
CA GLY A 74 14.09 19.48 0.27
C GLY A 74 12.67 19.97 0.01
N THR A 75 12.36 20.11 -1.27
CA THR A 75 11.02 20.46 -1.73
C THR A 75 10.51 19.37 -2.68
N PRO A 76 9.54 18.55 -2.27
CA PRO A 76 9.00 17.52 -3.15
C PRO A 76 8.15 18.18 -4.24
N ARG A 77 8.44 17.85 -5.51
CA ARG A 77 7.60 18.23 -6.64
C ARG A 77 6.66 17.10 -7.03
N THR A 78 7.20 15.91 -7.22
CA THR A 78 6.42 14.72 -7.53
C THR A 78 7.04 13.50 -6.84
N LEU A 79 6.21 12.69 -6.22
CA LEU A 79 6.59 11.43 -5.63
C LEU A 79 5.68 10.34 -6.21
N ALA A 80 6.25 9.45 -7.03
CA ALA A 80 5.55 8.31 -7.57
C ALA A 80 5.85 7.09 -6.70
N VAL A 81 4.82 6.54 -6.07
CA VAL A 81 4.95 5.42 -5.13
C VAL A 81 4.14 4.24 -5.62
N LYS A 82 4.78 3.08 -5.68
CA LYS A 82 4.14 1.79 -5.94
C LYS A 82 4.33 0.89 -4.73
N ALA A 83 3.26 0.16 -4.37
CA ALA A 83 3.33 -0.90 -3.36
C ALA A 83 2.88 -2.21 -4.00
N ASP A 84 3.70 -3.24 -3.92
CA ASP A 84 3.37 -4.60 -4.32
C ASP A 84 3.16 -5.42 -3.06
N VAL A 85 1.93 -5.89 -2.85
CA VAL A 85 1.55 -6.71 -1.68
C VAL A 85 1.28 -8.13 -2.17
N SER A 86 2.01 -9.09 -1.62
CA SER A 86 1.99 -10.47 -2.09
C SER A 86 1.26 -11.37 -1.12
N LEU A 87 0.43 -12.27 -1.69
CA LEU A 87 -0.25 -13.35 -0.97
C LEU A 87 0.48 -14.66 -1.26
N GLY A 88 0.67 -15.48 -0.24
CA GLY A 88 1.31 -16.78 -0.40
C GLY A 88 0.86 -17.77 0.65
N ALA A 89 1.37 -18.99 0.56
CA ALA A 89 1.07 -20.04 1.52
C ALA A 89 1.69 -19.71 2.89
N ASP A 90 0.94 -19.98 3.94
CA ASP A 90 1.45 -19.93 5.30
C ASP A 90 1.97 -21.33 5.69
N PRO A 91 3.22 -21.47 6.17
CA PRO A 91 3.74 -22.76 6.63
C PRO A 91 2.88 -23.41 7.74
N ALA A 92 2.16 -22.58 8.51
CA ALA A 92 1.24 -23.05 9.55
C ALA A 92 -0.14 -23.45 9.02
N GLY A 93 -0.37 -23.32 7.70
CA GLY A 93 -1.64 -23.61 7.03
C GLY A 93 -2.37 -22.36 6.59
N GLY A 94 -3.07 -22.46 5.45
CA GLY A 94 -3.77 -21.32 4.86
C GLY A 94 -2.85 -20.34 4.12
N PHE A 95 -3.27 -19.10 4.08
CA PHE A 95 -2.57 -18.05 3.36
C PHE A 95 -2.12 -16.93 4.29
N ARG A 96 -1.08 -16.21 3.89
CA ARG A 96 -0.61 -15.01 4.56
C ARG A 96 -0.11 -13.99 3.54
N LEU A 97 0.01 -12.75 3.96
CA LEU A 97 0.78 -11.77 3.20
C LEU A 97 2.26 -12.07 3.39
N THR A 98 2.97 -12.31 2.30
CA THR A 98 4.37 -12.76 2.35
C THR A 98 5.37 -11.62 2.26
N GLY A 99 4.97 -10.47 1.78
CA GLY A 99 5.83 -9.31 1.68
C GLY A 99 5.13 -8.11 1.09
N ILE A 100 5.70 -6.94 1.35
CA ILE A 100 5.32 -5.68 0.73
C ILE A 100 6.58 -5.05 0.16
N ALA A 101 6.58 -4.76 -1.14
CA ALA A 101 7.67 -4.05 -1.80
C ALA A 101 7.21 -2.64 -2.16
N LEU A 102 7.85 -1.63 -1.57
CA LEU A 102 7.65 -0.23 -1.90
C LEU A 102 8.69 0.19 -2.93
N THR A 103 8.24 0.82 -4.00
CA THR A 103 9.10 1.42 -5.02
C THR A 103 8.74 2.88 -5.15
N VAL A 104 9.70 3.78 -5.04
CA VAL A 104 9.46 5.20 -5.16
C VAL A 104 10.43 5.86 -6.11
N SER A 105 9.89 6.76 -6.92
CA SER A 105 10.65 7.66 -7.79
C SER A 105 10.29 9.08 -7.41
N GLY A 106 11.29 9.91 -7.10
CA GLY A 106 11.08 11.26 -6.61
C GLY A 106 11.68 12.32 -7.50
N ASP A 107 10.91 13.35 -7.79
CA ASP A 107 11.37 14.62 -8.34
C ASP A 107 11.36 15.62 -7.19
N VAL A 108 12.55 15.97 -6.68
CA VAL A 108 12.74 16.74 -5.44
C VAL A 108 13.84 17.76 -5.62
N ASP A 109 13.57 19.01 -5.26
CA ASP A 109 14.60 20.05 -5.20
C ASP A 109 15.30 20.03 -3.84
N GLY A 110 16.59 20.32 -3.84
CA GLY A 110 17.35 20.61 -2.63
C GLY A 110 17.91 19.40 -1.89
N LEU A 111 17.73 18.19 -2.41
CA LEU A 111 18.36 16.99 -1.88
C LEU A 111 19.17 16.29 -2.97
N ASP A 112 20.29 15.68 -2.57
CA ASP A 112 21.01 14.74 -3.41
C ASP A 112 20.43 13.32 -3.26
N ALA A 113 20.97 12.36 -4.00
CA ALA A 113 20.51 10.98 -3.97
C ALA A 113 20.59 10.38 -2.55
N ALA A 114 21.67 10.64 -1.82
CA ALA A 114 21.86 10.13 -0.47
C ALA A 114 20.85 10.75 0.51
N GLY A 115 20.59 12.05 0.39
CA GLY A 115 19.58 12.75 1.21
C GLY A 115 18.17 12.24 0.94
N PHE A 116 17.84 12.02 -0.31
CA PHE A 116 16.54 11.44 -0.68
C PHE A 116 16.38 10.01 -0.15
N GLU A 117 17.40 9.17 -0.29
CA GLU A 117 17.37 7.80 0.22
C GLU A 117 17.19 7.76 1.75
N ALA A 118 17.88 8.64 2.48
CA ALA A 118 17.72 8.76 3.93
C ALA A 118 16.28 9.18 4.31
N ALA A 119 15.70 10.14 3.59
CA ALA A 119 14.32 10.56 3.79
C ALA A 119 13.34 9.41 3.47
N ALA A 120 13.61 8.65 2.41
CA ALA A 120 12.80 7.51 2.01
C ALA A 120 12.79 6.39 3.08
N GLU A 121 13.96 6.10 3.69
CA GLU A 121 14.05 5.13 4.81
C GLU A 121 13.33 5.64 6.05
N ALA A 122 13.49 6.90 6.40
CA ALA A 122 12.79 7.50 7.53
C ALA A 122 11.26 7.44 7.34
N ALA A 123 10.78 7.69 6.13
CA ALA A 123 9.36 7.58 5.78
C ALA A 123 8.84 6.15 5.92
N LYS A 124 9.64 5.15 5.52
CA LYS A 124 9.27 3.73 5.68
C LYS A 124 9.06 3.37 7.16
N VAL A 125 9.94 3.83 8.02
CA VAL A 125 9.84 3.57 9.47
C VAL A 125 8.68 4.36 10.10
N GLY A 126 8.49 5.60 9.68
CA GLY A 126 7.53 6.53 10.29
C GLY A 126 6.10 6.44 9.77
N CYS A 127 5.90 5.86 8.60
CA CYS A 127 4.58 5.74 7.99
C CYS A 127 3.61 4.95 8.90
N PRO A 128 2.45 5.52 9.27
CA PRO A 128 1.50 4.81 10.13
C PRO A 128 1.04 3.45 9.60
N VAL A 129 0.88 3.30 8.29
CA VAL A 129 0.51 2.02 7.68
C VAL A 129 1.66 1.02 7.77
N SER A 130 2.90 1.45 7.53
CA SER A 130 4.08 0.59 7.75
C SER A 130 4.16 0.10 9.19
N LYS A 131 3.90 0.98 10.16
CA LYS A 131 3.86 0.61 11.58
C LYS A 131 2.79 -0.44 11.87
N ALA A 132 1.62 -0.30 11.27
CA ALA A 132 0.51 -1.24 11.44
C ALA A 132 0.80 -2.60 10.82
N LEU A 133 1.63 -2.67 9.78
CA LEU A 133 1.92 -3.87 9.00
C LEU A 133 3.28 -4.50 9.34
N THR A 134 3.76 -4.32 10.56
CA THR A 134 5.06 -4.84 11.00
C THR A 134 5.16 -6.37 11.02
N GLY A 135 4.04 -7.07 10.93
CA GLY A 135 4.02 -8.53 10.78
C GLY A 135 4.43 -9.04 9.40
N VAL A 136 4.66 -8.13 8.45
CA VAL A 136 5.06 -8.45 7.08
C VAL A 136 6.38 -7.74 6.80
N GLU A 137 7.29 -8.41 6.07
CA GLU A 137 8.53 -7.76 5.61
C GLU A 137 8.20 -6.67 4.60
N ILE A 138 8.71 -5.46 4.85
CA ILE A 138 8.54 -4.30 3.97
C ILE A 138 9.89 -3.92 3.41
N THR A 139 10.06 -4.03 2.10
CA THR A 139 11.27 -3.60 1.38
C THR A 139 11.04 -2.27 0.70
N LEU A 140 12.13 -1.56 0.41
CA LEU A 140 12.08 -0.24 -0.22
C LEU A 140 13.17 -0.14 -1.30
N ASP A 141 12.76 0.33 -2.46
CA ASP A 141 13.64 0.73 -3.56
C ASP A 141 13.30 2.19 -3.90
N ALA A 142 14.20 3.11 -3.59
CA ALA A 142 13.98 4.54 -3.74
C ALA A 142 15.01 5.15 -4.70
N ALA A 143 14.52 5.89 -5.69
CA ALA A 143 15.35 6.58 -6.67
C ALA A 143 14.97 8.05 -6.78
N LEU A 144 15.97 8.92 -6.70
CA LEU A 144 15.82 10.34 -7.03
C LEU A 144 16.00 10.50 -8.54
N GLU A 145 14.98 11.02 -9.21
CA GLU A 145 15.01 11.22 -10.67
C GLU A 145 15.63 12.58 -11.04
N SER A 146 15.39 13.58 -10.22
CA SER A 146 15.96 14.91 -10.44
C SER A 146 15.90 15.80 -9.21
#